data_7bc51cf8e50d008c9dac7e8cfe72e6d8
#
_entry.id   7bc51cf8e50d008c9dac7e8cfe72e6d8
#
_cell.length_a   1.000
_cell.length_b   1.000
_cell.length_c   1.000
_cell.angle_alpha   90.00
_cell.angle_beta   90.00
_cell.angle_gamma   90.00
#
_symmetry.space_group_name_H-M   'P 1'
#
loop_
_entity.id
_entity.type
_entity.pdbx_description
1 polymer ?
#
loop_
_entity_poly.entity_id
_entity_poly.type
_entity_poly.pdbx_seq_one_letter_code
_entity_poly.pdbx_strand_id
1 'polypeptide(L)'
;YGESESAGKRIKIPQNAVDERNVIYMEKQAGQNPDIRIYVVCHKPAYVPETPYLYPIQVGTALSGKKLPGMLHDDEGDNISERNKTYCELTAQYWAWKNEEADYYGFFHYRRYLAFDPSLNKDDGWGNIAYDRISEEAIEEMKLQPEIMRDLITKYDVISVRGRRYPRIKTEGKPMDVYHEYGMVPFQHRKDLDITLQILKEKYPAFAQTADSYMQSETAHECNMFIMKKEIYKNYCAWLFDILFEAEKRIDSTWYSVEEYRVMGYLAERLCGIYYEWLKTQPGIRAGELPKTLFKETAPKAVLEPVYPAGVPIVLSANDKFSPYLDIMIRSVIANASPEREYDIIILYNDISEKNQHLISMAARDKHNISIRFIRVCEYFNAGKLFVDQHLSVETYYRLIIPEIMPNYHKILYLDCDMVAD
;
A
#
# COMPACT_ATOMS: atom_id res chain seq x y z
N TYR A 1 46.95 -25.70 -13.65
CA TYR A 1 47.52 -24.72 -14.59
C TYR A 1 46.40 -23.74 -14.92
N GLY A 2 46.63 -22.47 -14.57
CA GLY A 2 45.75 -21.37 -14.98
C GLY A 2 44.77 -20.92 -13.90
N GLU A 3 45.27 -20.27 -12.87
CA GLU A 3 44.49 -19.42 -11.96
C GLU A 3 44.01 -18.18 -12.73
N SER A 4 42.69 -17.99 -12.82
CA SER A 4 42.13 -16.71 -13.27
C SER A 4 41.58 -15.98 -12.03
N GLU A 5 42.37 -15.05 -11.53
CA GLU A 5 41.95 -14.03 -10.55
C GLU A 5 40.80 -13.19 -11.12
N SER A 6 39.61 -13.37 -10.60
CA SER A 6 38.51 -12.40 -10.79
C SER A 6 38.67 -11.29 -9.74
N ALA A 7 39.39 -10.24 -10.11
CA ALA A 7 39.53 -9.01 -9.32
C ALA A 7 38.14 -8.36 -9.19
N GLY A 8 37.55 -8.42 -7.99
CA GLY A 8 36.37 -7.67 -7.62
C GLY A 8 36.63 -6.16 -7.76
N LYS A 9 36.02 -5.54 -8.74
CA LYS A 9 36.03 -4.08 -8.88
C LYS A 9 35.32 -3.47 -7.67
N ARG A 10 36.09 -2.92 -6.73
CA ARG A 10 35.56 -2.05 -5.66
C ARG A 10 34.92 -0.83 -6.33
N ILE A 11 33.61 -0.70 -6.18
CA ILE A 11 32.87 0.50 -6.57
C ILE A 11 33.33 1.61 -5.61
N LYS A 12 34.11 2.56 -6.13
CA LYS A 12 34.47 3.79 -5.41
C LYS A 12 33.23 4.69 -5.43
N ILE A 13 32.62 4.93 -4.28
CA ILE A 13 31.68 6.06 -4.12
C ILE A 13 32.54 7.33 -4.22
N PRO A 14 32.24 8.25 -5.15
CA PRO A 14 33.03 9.46 -5.30
C PRO A 14 32.96 10.32 -4.03
N GLN A 15 34.06 10.71 -3.48
CA GLN A 15 34.14 11.63 -2.33
C GLN A 15 33.78 13.09 -2.68
N ASN A 16 33.53 13.41 -3.95
CA ASN A 16 33.12 14.75 -4.41
C ASN A 16 31.98 14.60 -5.43
N ALA A 17 30.74 14.60 -4.96
CA ALA A 17 29.55 14.54 -5.81
C ALA A 17 28.87 15.92 -5.98
N VAL A 18 29.63 16.96 -6.19
CA VAL A 18 29.12 18.20 -6.81
C VAL A 18 30.17 18.64 -7.84
N ASP A 19 30.11 18.06 -9.04
CA ASP A 19 30.85 18.54 -10.19
C ASP A 19 30.05 19.71 -10.83
N GLU A 20 30.70 20.82 -11.13
CA GLU A 20 30.09 22.00 -11.79
C GLU A 20 29.37 21.66 -13.09
N ARG A 21 29.65 20.52 -13.72
CA ARG A 21 28.92 19.97 -14.86
C ARG A 21 27.47 19.56 -14.52
N ASN A 22 27.17 19.22 -13.27
CA ASN A 22 25.82 18.89 -12.84
C ASN A 22 24.94 20.12 -12.65
N VAL A 23 25.51 21.28 -12.34
CA VAL A 23 24.79 22.55 -12.25
C VAL A 23 24.29 22.99 -13.63
N ILE A 24 25.13 22.81 -14.67
CA ILE A 24 24.77 23.15 -16.08
C ILE A 24 23.73 22.17 -16.65
N TYR A 25 23.72 20.91 -16.18
CA TYR A 25 22.70 19.93 -16.59
C TYR A 25 21.32 20.24 -15.96
N MET A 26 21.29 20.79 -14.76
CA MET A 26 20.05 21.23 -14.08
C MET A 26 19.42 22.46 -14.74
N GLU A 27 20.20 23.40 -15.30
CA GLU A 27 19.65 24.58 -15.98
C GLU A 27 19.06 24.27 -17.36
N LYS A 28 19.43 23.15 -18.01
CA LYS A 28 18.91 22.77 -19.34
C LYS A 28 17.57 22.05 -19.35
N GLN A 29 17.05 21.60 -18.19
CA GLN A 29 15.75 20.91 -18.09
C GLN A 29 14.61 21.77 -17.53
N ALA A 30 14.74 23.08 -17.45
CA ALA A 30 13.73 24.00 -16.92
C ALA A 30 12.44 24.12 -17.79
N GLY A 31 12.11 23.11 -18.61
CA GLY A 31 10.93 23.12 -19.49
C GLY A 31 10.17 21.79 -19.60
N GLN A 32 10.65 20.70 -19.03
CA GLN A 32 9.94 19.41 -19.02
C GLN A 32 9.51 19.04 -17.60
N ASN A 33 8.26 18.57 -17.44
CA ASN A 33 7.82 18.00 -16.16
C ASN A 33 8.70 16.78 -15.84
N PRO A 34 9.23 16.67 -14.59
CA PRO A 34 10.06 15.53 -14.20
C PRO A 34 9.26 14.22 -14.23
N ASP A 35 9.91 13.12 -14.64
CA ASP A 35 9.36 11.78 -14.52
C ASP A 35 9.40 11.35 -13.04
N ILE A 36 8.25 11.35 -12.39
CA ILE A 36 8.09 10.98 -10.98
C ILE A 36 7.36 9.63 -10.93
N ARG A 37 8.00 8.61 -10.36
CA ARG A 37 7.40 7.29 -10.18
C ARG A 37 7.38 6.89 -8.71
N ILE A 38 6.18 6.82 -8.15
CA ILE A 38 5.94 6.40 -6.77
C ILE A 38 5.25 5.03 -6.83
N TYR A 39 5.99 3.99 -6.48
CA TYR A 39 5.51 2.62 -6.48
C TYR A 39 4.70 2.35 -5.22
N VAL A 40 3.43 1.97 -5.40
CA VAL A 40 2.56 1.55 -4.30
C VAL A 40 2.63 0.04 -4.17
N VAL A 41 3.34 -0.43 -3.15
CA VAL A 41 3.66 -1.83 -2.95
C VAL A 41 2.44 -2.60 -2.45
N CYS A 42 1.98 -3.59 -3.22
CA CYS A 42 0.82 -4.41 -2.96
C CYS A 42 1.19 -5.91 -2.92
N HIS A 43 0.69 -6.66 -1.94
CA HIS A 43 0.77 -8.13 -1.90
C HIS A 43 -0.61 -8.79 -2.09
N LYS A 44 -1.65 -7.99 -2.24
CA LYS A 44 -3.05 -8.38 -2.46
C LYS A 44 -3.73 -7.30 -3.29
N PRO A 45 -4.92 -7.55 -3.87
CA PRO A 45 -5.70 -6.51 -4.52
C PRO A 45 -5.93 -5.34 -3.57
N ALA A 46 -5.66 -4.12 -4.04
CA ALA A 46 -5.86 -2.90 -3.31
C ALA A 46 -6.26 -1.76 -4.26
N TYR A 47 -7.11 -0.87 -3.78
CA TYR A 47 -7.39 0.37 -4.47
C TYR A 47 -6.18 1.31 -4.32
N VAL A 48 -5.71 1.84 -5.43
CA VAL A 48 -4.66 2.86 -5.49
C VAL A 48 -5.25 4.07 -6.21
N PRO A 49 -5.16 5.30 -5.63
CA PRO A 49 -5.67 6.50 -6.28
C PRO A 49 -5.06 6.70 -7.67
N GLU A 50 -5.88 7.03 -8.65
CA GLU A 50 -5.43 7.30 -10.01
C GLU A 50 -4.76 8.67 -10.07
N THR A 51 -3.45 8.66 -10.18
CA THR A 51 -2.62 9.84 -10.46
C THR A 51 -1.51 9.46 -11.42
N PRO A 52 -0.94 10.41 -12.19
CA PRO A 52 0.16 10.11 -13.11
C PRO A 52 1.45 9.69 -12.40
N TYR A 53 1.51 9.74 -11.06
CA TYR A 53 2.71 9.47 -10.26
C TYR A 53 2.62 8.20 -9.41
N LEU A 54 1.43 7.61 -9.22
CA LEU A 54 1.25 6.41 -8.40
C LEU A 54 1.15 5.16 -9.28
N TYR A 55 2.08 4.23 -9.08
CA TYR A 55 2.21 3.00 -9.85
C TYR A 55 2.02 1.80 -8.93
N PRO A 56 0.87 1.11 -8.94
CA PRO A 56 0.71 -0.11 -8.16
C PRO A 56 1.66 -1.19 -8.65
N ILE A 57 2.37 -1.84 -7.72
CA ILE A 57 3.27 -2.95 -7.99
C ILE A 57 2.98 -4.13 -7.07
N GLN A 58 2.72 -5.30 -7.66
CA GLN A 58 2.61 -6.55 -6.90
C GLN A 58 4.00 -7.04 -6.52
N VAL A 59 4.19 -7.39 -5.25
CA VAL A 59 5.44 -7.98 -4.74
C VAL A 59 5.28 -9.45 -4.38
N GLY A 60 6.38 -10.20 -4.46
CA GLY A 60 6.38 -11.65 -4.30
C GLY A 60 5.60 -12.36 -5.41
N THR A 61 5.54 -11.76 -6.59
CA THR A 61 4.79 -12.31 -7.73
C THR A 61 5.28 -13.70 -8.10
N ALA A 62 6.60 -13.94 -8.06
CA ALA A 62 7.19 -15.25 -8.31
C ALA A 62 6.71 -16.35 -7.34
N LEU A 63 6.27 -15.96 -6.13
CA LEU A 63 5.78 -16.88 -5.10
C LEU A 63 4.25 -17.03 -5.10
N SER A 64 3.53 -16.07 -5.65
CA SER A 64 2.05 -16.01 -5.57
C SER A 64 1.35 -16.94 -6.54
N GLY A 65 2.01 -17.33 -7.65
CA GLY A 65 1.43 -18.10 -8.74
C GLY A 65 0.30 -17.39 -9.50
N LYS A 66 -0.04 -16.12 -9.12
CA LYS A 66 -1.11 -15.32 -9.72
C LYS A 66 -0.69 -13.87 -9.86
N LYS A 67 -0.79 -13.33 -11.08
CA LYS A 67 -0.59 -11.91 -11.36
C LYS A 67 -1.88 -11.13 -11.11
N LEU A 68 -1.78 -10.04 -10.35
CA LEU A 68 -2.89 -9.13 -10.10
C LEU A 68 -3.04 -8.19 -11.31
N PRO A 69 -4.25 -8.04 -11.88
CA PRO A 69 -4.46 -7.18 -13.03
C PRO A 69 -4.26 -5.70 -12.69
N GLY A 70 -3.78 -4.93 -13.66
CA GLY A 70 -3.59 -3.48 -13.53
C GLY A 70 -2.41 -3.06 -12.64
N MET A 71 -1.53 -4.00 -12.26
CA MET A 71 -0.33 -3.73 -11.48
C MET A 71 0.94 -4.09 -12.25
N LEU A 72 2.03 -3.41 -11.94
CA LEU A 72 3.38 -3.88 -12.28
C LEU A 72 3.70 -5.14 -11.44
N HIS A 73 4.69 -5.91 -11.87
CA HIS A 73 5.05 -7.16 -11.19
C HIS A 73 6.55 -7.22 -10.94
N ASP A 74 6.92 -7.51 -9.71
CA ASP A 74 8.32 -7.53 -9.26
C ASP A 74 9.13 -8.75 -9.71
N ASP A 75 8.53 -9.67 -10.50
CA ASP A 75 9.17 -10.87 -11.05
C ASP A 75 9.67 -10.69 -12.50
N GLU A 76 9.55 -9.49 -13.07
CA GLU A 76 9.98 -9.20 -14.43
C GLU A 76 11.40 -8.62 -14.46
N GLY A 77 12.19 -8.94 -15.48
CA GLY A 77 13.59 -8.45 -15.61
C GLY A 77 14.52 -8.90 -14.50
N ASP A 78 15.49 -8.05 -14.12
CA ASP A 78 16.41 -8.30 -13.00
C ASP A 78 15.68 -8.09 -11.67
N ASN A 79 15.50 -9.16 -10.89
CA ASN A 79 14.62 -9.14 -9.72
C ASN A 79 15.08 -10.08 -8.61
N ILE A 80 14.48 -9.90 -7.42
CA ILE A 80 14.61 -10.77 -6.25
C ILE A 80 13.23 -11.17 -5.70
N SER A 81 12.21 -11.29 -6.55
CA SER A 81 10.82 -11.59 -6.18
C SER A 81 10.66 -12.86 -5.33
N GLU A 82 11.46 -13.89 -5.60
CA GLU A 82 11.48 -15.13 -4.81
C GLU A 82 11.91 -14.94 -3.36
N ARG A 83 12.61 -13.83 -3.04
CA ARG A 83 13.05 -13.50 -1.68
C ARG A 83 12.03 -12.65 -0.91
N ASN A 84 10.83 -12.42 -1.45
CA ASN A 84 9.84 -11.52 -0.86
C ASN A 84 9.46 -11.87 0.59
N LYS A 85 9.49 -13.16 0.98
CA LYS A 85 9.19 -13.56 2.36
C LYS A 85 10.10 -12.90 3.40
N THR A 86 11.35 -12.62 3.07
CA THR A 86 12.29 -11.97 3.97
C THR A 86 12.57 -10.50 3.61
N TYR A 87 12.53 -10.14 2.31
CA TYR A 87 12.79 -8.78 1.82
C TYR A 87 11.53 -7.91 1.75
N CYS A 88 10.33 -8.48 1.81
CA CYS A 88 9.05 -7.76 1.81
C CYS A 88 8.95 -6.75 0.65
N GLU A 89 8.66 -5.47 0.95
CA GLU A 89 8.56 -4.37 -0.01
C GLU A 89 9.87 -4.05 -0.75
N LEU A 90 10.99 -4.50 -0.23
CA LEU A 90 12.28 -4.27 -0.85
C LEU A 90 12.43 -4.94 -2.20
N THR A 91 11.65 -5.99 -2.50
CA THR A 91 11.67 -6.63 -3.82
C THR A 91 11.19 -5.66 -4.90
N ALA A 92 10.23 -4.77 -4.60
CA ALA A 92 9.83 -3.69 -5.49
C ALA A 92 10.93 -2.62 -5.61
N GLN A 93 11.62 -2.28 -4.51
CA GLN A 93 12.73 -1.33 -4.55
C GLN A 93 13.89 -1.87 -5.38
N TYR A 94 14.24 -3.15 -5.25
CA TYR A 94 15.24 -3.78 -6.08
C TYR A 94 14.86 -3.78 -7.56
N TRP A 95 13.62 -4.20 -7.84
CA TRP A 95 13.09 -4.26 -9.20
C TRP A 95 13.12 -2.90 -9.90
N ALA A 96 12.63 -1.84 -9.24
CA ALA A 96 12.64 -0.50 -9.79
C ALA A 96 14.07 0.03 -10.01
N TRP A 97 15.02 -0.28 -9.10
CA TRP A 97 16.43 0.07 -9.25
C TRP A 97 17.07 -0.55 -10.50
N LYS A 98 16.68 -1.78 -10.82
CA LYS A 98 17.30 -2.55 -11.92
C LYS A 98 16.64 -2.32 -13.27
N ASN A 99 15.33 -2.06 -13.30
CA ASN A 99 14.55 -2.12 -14.54
C ASN A 99 13.95 -0.76 -14.95
N GLU A 100 13.99 0.25 -14.08
CA GLU A 100 13.28 1.50 -14.32
C GLU A 100 14.20 2.71 -14.41
N GLU A 101 13.79 3.70 -15.22
CA GLU A 101 14.47 4.99 -15.35
C GLU A 101 13.44 6.11 -15.11
N ALA A 102 13.68 6.94 -14.07
CA ALA A 102 12.85 8.09 -13.71
C ALA A 102 13.72 9.19 -13.10
N ASP A 103 13.20 10.40 -12.95
CA ASP A 103 13.91 11.50 -12.26
C ASP A 103 13.76 11.40 -10.74
N TYR A 104 12.61 10.90 -10.29
CA TYR A 104 12.31 10.63 -8.87
C TYR A 104 11.72 9.25 -8.69
N TYR A 105 12.16 8.54 -7.68
CA TYR A 105 11.64 7.24 -7.24
C TYR A 105 11.04 7.38 -5.85
N GLY A 106 9.79 6.94 -5.69
CA GLY A 106 9.11 6.88 -4.40
C GLY A 106 8.56 5.48 -4.11
N PHE A 107 8.38 5.18 -2.82
CA PHE A 107 7.77 3.92 -2.39
C PHE A 107 6.76 4.19 -1.29
N PHE A 108 5.54 3.74 -1.53
CA PHE A 108 4.43 3.72 -0.58
C PHE A 108 3.96 2.27 -0.41
N HIS A 109 3.16 2.04 0.64
CA HIS A 109 2.50 0.75 0.82
C HIS A 109 1.03 0.88 0.46
N TYR A 110 0.39 -0.22 0.05
CA TYR A 110 -1.02 -0.23 -0.34
C TYR A 110 -1.98 0.39 0.71
N ARG A 111 -1.57 0.46 1.96
CA ARG A 111 -2.34 1.06 3.06
C ARG A 111 -1.64 2.23 3.77
N ARG A 112 -0.47 2.65 3.30
CA ARG A 112 0.28 3.78 3.86
C ARG A 112 0.82 4.66 2.76
N TYR A 113 0.54 5.93 2.87
CA TYR A 113 0.95 6.95 1.91
C TYR A 113 1.62 8.10 2.64
N LEU A 114 2.44 8.88 1.96
CA LEU A 114 2.83 10.20 2.43
C LEU A 114 1.72 11.19 2.08
N ALA A 115 1.35 12.03 3.04
CA ALA A 115 0.44 13.15 2.78
C ALA A 115 1.25 14.37 2.33
N PHE A 116 0.87 14.98 1.20
CA PHE A 116 1.53 16.15 0.64
C PHE A 116 1.07 17.47 1.28
N ASP A 117 0.54 17.38 2.47
CA ASP A 117 0.30 18.52 3.37
C ASP A 117 1.20 18.39 4.62
N PRO A 118 2.32 19.14 4.66
CA PRO A 118 3.21 19.11 5.83
C PRO A 118 2.56 19.65 7.12
N SER A 119 1.42 20.34 7.02
CA SER A 119 0.70 20.88 8.19
C SER A 119 -0.19 19.86 8.88
N LEU A 120 -0.50 18.72 8.23
CA LEU A 120 -1.30 17.67 8.84
C LEU A 120 -0.62 17.12 10.10
N ASN A 121 -1.37 17.12 11.20
CA ASN A 121 -0.87 16.82 12.55
C ASN A 121 -1.83 15.95 13.39
N LYS A 122 -2.72 15.22 12.73
CA LYS A 122 -3.67 14.31 13.40
C LYS A 122 -3.02 12.93 13.61
N ASP A 123 -2.20 12.79 14.63
CA ASP A 123 -1.44 11.57 14.92
C ASP A 123 -2.25 10.62 15.83
N ASP A 124 -2.24 9.32 15.52
CA ASP A 124 -2.85 8.24 16.31
C ASP A 124 -1.98 7.79 17.50
N GLY A 125 -0.89 8.50 17.81
CA GLY A 125 0.12 8.11 18.80
C GLY A 125 1.18 7.14 18.26
N TRP A 126 0.97 6.58 17.06
CA TRP A 126 1.92 5.73 16.35
C TRP A 126 2.55 6.43 15.13
N GLY A 127 2.38 7.75 15.04
CA GLY A 127 2.89 8.56 13.94
C GLY A 127 2.09 8.41 12.65
N ASN A 128 0.87 7.85 12.69
CA ASN A 128 0.03 7.76 11.51
C ASN A 128 -1.17 8.70 11.60
N ILE A 129 -1.56 9.24 10.47
CA ILE A 129 -2.87 9.85 10.28
C ILE A 129 -3.80 8.75 9.80
N ALA A 130 -4.71 8.30 10.68
CA ALA A 130 -5.56 7.15 10.40
C ALA A 130 -6.82 7.56 9.64
N TYR A 131 -7.11 6.83 8.56
CA TYR A 131 -8.35 6.91 7.79
C TYR A 131 -9.00 5.52 7.75
N ASP A 132 -10.33 5.48 7.67
CA ASP A 132 -11.02 4.20 7.51
C ASP A 132 -10.78 3.61 6.12
N ARG A 133 -10.80 4.45 5.07
CA ARG A 133 -10.54 4.06 3.67
C ARG A 133 -9.94 5.19 2.86
N ILE A 134 -9.49 4.86 1.64
CA ILE A 134 -9.07 5.84 0.65
C ILE A 134 -10.34 6.41 -0.01
N SER A 135 -10.81 7.56 0.47
CA SER A 135 -11.94 8.30 -0.07
C SER A 135 -11.48 9.58 -0.77
N GLU A 136 -12.39 10.23 -1.52
CA GLU A 136 -12.09 11.51 -2.15
C GLU A 136 -11.70 12.58 -1.13
N GLU A 137 -12.40 12.62 0.03
CA GLU A 137 -12.07 13.54 1.11
C GLU A 137 -10.67 13.27 1.69
N ALA A 138 -10.28 11.99 1.84
CA ALA A 138 -8.94 11.64 2.31
C ALA A 138 -7.87 12.04 1.27
N ILE A 139 -8.13 11.81 -0.02
CA ILE A 139 -7.26 12.20 -1.14
C ILE A 139 -7.07 13.74 -1.16
N GLU A 140 -8.16 14.49 -0.95
CA GLU A 140 -8.13 15.95 -0.90
C GLU A 140 -7.38 16.45 0.33
N GLU A 141 -7.64 15.90 1.53
CA GLU A 141 -6.94 16.26 2.77
C GLU A 141 -5.44 15.94 2.69
N MET A 142 -5.07 14.82 2.08
CA MET A 142 -3.68 14.41 1.87
C MET A 142 -2.98 15.19 0.75
N LYS A 143 -3.72 15.98 -0.03
CA LYS A 143 -3.22 16.73 -1.20
C LYS A 143 -2.51 15.85 -2.22
N LEU A 144 -3.16 14.77 -2.64
CA LEU A 144 -2.65 13.86 -3.68
C LEU A 144 -2.92 14.36 -5.11
N GLN A 145 -3.25 15.62 -5.32
CA GLN A 145 -3.40 16.24 -6.64
C GLN A 145 -2.03 16.32 -7.32
N PRO A 146 -1.93 15.96 -8.61
CA PRO A 146 -0.65 15.86 -9.33
C PRO A 146 0.22 17.12 -9.27
N GLU A 147 -0.39 18.29 -9.38
CA GLU A 147 0.33 19.58 -9.35
C GLU A 147 0.95 19.82 -7.96
N ILE A 148 0.21 19.56 -6.89
CA ILE A 148 0.68 19.74 -5.52
C ILE A 148 1.80 18.76 -5.21
N MET A 149 1.62 17.48 -5.61
CA MET A 149 2.64 16.43 -5.44
C MET A 149 3.93 16.83 -6.14
N ARG A 150 3.86 17.18 -7.44
CA ARG A 150 5.02 17.59 -8.24
C ARG A 150 5.73 18.80 -7.62
N ASP A 151 4.97 19.86 -7.32
CA ASP A 151 5.52 21.11 -6.82
C ASP A 151 6.19 20.96 -5.45
N LEU A 152 5.73 20.00 -4.65
CA LEU A 152 6.35 19.68 -3.38
C LEU A 152 7.58 18.77 -3.55
N ILE A 153 7.48 17.72 -4.36
CA ILE A 153 8.57 16.76 -4.60
C ILE A 153 9.80 17.48 -5.17
N THR A 154 9.61 18.37 -6.13
CA THR A 154 10.72 19.08 -6.80
C THR A 154 11.47 20.07 -5.90
N LYS A 155 10.92 20.44 -4.74
CA LYS A 155 11.62 21.27 -3.74
C LYS A 155 12.72 20.52 -3.02
N TYR A 156 12.68 19.19 -3.03
CA TYR A 156 13.57 18.34 -2.25
C TYR A 156 14.38 17.38 -3.14
N ASP A 157 15.49 16.93 -2.63
CA ASP A 157 16.31 15.88 -3.23
C ASP A 157 15.96 14.52 -2.61
N VAL A 158 15.51 14.53 -1.36
CA VAL A 158 14.99 13.38 -0.63
C VAL A 158 13.82 13.82 0.28
N ILE A 159 12.77 13.01 0.30
CA ILE A 159 11.64 13.14 1.23
C ILE A 159 11.52 11.82 1.97
N SER A 160 11.49 11.87 3.30
CA SER A 160 11.26 10.73 4.18
C SER A 160 9.91 10.85 4.90
N VAL A 161 9.50 9.77 5.54
CA VAL A 161 8.43 9.81 6.55
C VAL A 161 8.84 10.76 7.66
N ARG A 162 7.89 11.59 8.14
CA ARG A 162 8.12 12.43 9.32
C ARG A 162 8.59 11.58 10.50
N GLY A 163 9.69 12.00 11.12
CA GLY A 163 10.25 11.34 12.27
C GLY A 163 9.24 11.22 13.41
N ARG A 164 8.99 9.99 13.89
CA ARG A 164 8.17 9.72 15.07
C ARG A 164 9.03 9.66 16.30
N ARG A 165 8.73 10.50 17.28
CA ARG A 165 9.36 10.42 18.59
C ARG A 165 8.71 9.30 19.39
N TYR A 166 9.52 8.39 19.91
CA TYR A 166 9.03 7.32 20.78
C TYR A 166 8.47 7.86 22.10
N PRO A 167 7.39 7.26 22.63
CA PRO A 167 6.86 7.62 23.93
C PRO A 167 7.94 7.39 24.98
N ARG A 168 7.97 8.22 26.02
CA ARG A 168 8.91 8.08 27.14
C ARG A 168 8.56 6.87 28.00
N ILE A 169 8.74 5.68 27.48
CA ILE A 169 8.73 4.46 28.27
C ILE A 169 10.14 4.30 28.82
N LYS A 170 10.28 4.40 30.13
CA LYS A 170 11.56 4.19 30.79
C LYS A 170 11.89 2.70 30.79
N THR A 171 12.62 2.22 29.80
CA THR A 171 13.31 0.96 29.86
C THR A 171 14.67 1.20 30.52
N GLU A 172 14.98 0.47 31.58
CA GLU A 172 16.25 0.58 32.31
C GLU A 172 16.62 2.01 32.78
N GLY A 173 15.61 2.87 33.02
CA GLY A 173 15.81 4.25 33.47
C GLY A 173 16.16 5.26 32.40
N LYS A 174 16.20 4.86 31.10
CA LYS A 174 16.48 5.72 29.93
C LYS A 174 15.23 5.92 29.09
N PRO A 175 15.12 7.03 28.34
CA PRO A 175 14.14 7.17 27.26
C PRO A 175 14.31 6.03 26.25
N MET A 176 13.20 5.66 25.57
CA MET A 176 13.24 4.72 24.45
C MET A 176 14.01 5.35 23.29
N ASP A 177 14.99 4.64 22.77
CA ASP A 177 15.69 4.97 21.53
C ASP A 177 15.42 3.93 20.42
N VAL A 178 15.90 4.21 19.23
CA VAL A 178 15.71 3.35 18.03
C VAL A 178 16.26 1.94 18.25
N TYR A 179 17.42 1.83 18.90
CA TYR A 179 18.05 0.53 19.17
C TYR A 179 17.27 -0.31 20.18
N HIS A 180 16.83 0.30 21.27
CA HIS A 180 16.07 -0.41 22.30
C HIS A 180 14.67 -0.78 21.80
N GLU A 181 14.02 0.10 21.07
CA GLU A 181 12.70 -0.16 20.47
C GLU A 181 12.74 -1.38 19.54
N TYR A 182 13.75 -1.48 18.66
CA TYR A 182 13.91 -2.62 17.76
C TYR A 182 13.89 -3.96 18.53
N GLY A 183 14.57 -4.03 19.66
CA GLY A 183 14.63 -5.24 20.49
C GLY A 183 13.40 -5.49 21.37
N MET A 184 12.43 -4.56 21.43
CA MET A 184 11.18 -4.75 22.17
C MET A 184 10.06 -5.34 21.31
N VAL A 185 10.19 -5.28 19.99
CA VAL A 185 9.23 -5.89 19.07
C VAL A 185 9.44 -7.41 19.08
N PRO A 186 8.40 -8.23 19.38
CA PRO A 186 8.57 -9.66 19.63
C PRO A 186 9.21 -10.47 18.49
N PHE A 187 9.10 -9.98 17.25
CA PHE A 187 9.60 -10.65 16.05
C PHE A 187 10.85 -9.97 15.44
N GLN A 188 11.51 -9.07 16.20
CA GLN A 188 12.75 -8.40 15.79
C GLN A 188 13.87 -8.75 16.79
N HIS A 189 14.99 -9.25 16.28
CA HIS A 189 16.10 -9.69 17.11
C HIS A 189 17.26 -8.70 17.08
N ARG A 190 17.66 -8.17 18.24
CA ARG A 190 18.81 -7.26 18.37
C ARG A 190 20.09 -7.82 17.73
N LYS A 191 20.32 -9.13 17.89
CA LYS A 191 21.50 -9.79 17.28
C LYS A 191 21.59 -9.54 15.76
N ASP A 192 20.45 -9.50 15.07
CA ASP A 192 20.44 -9.29 13.62
C ASP A 192 20.73 -7.83 13.27
N LEU A 193 20.21 -6.91 14.08
CA LEU A 193 20.57 -5.48 13.97
C LEU A 193 22.05 -5.25 14.25
N ASP A 194 22.61 -5.88 15.30
CA ASP A 194 24.03 -5.77 15.64
C ASP A 194 24.94 -6.27 14.52
N ILE A 195 24.62 -7.44 13.93
CA ILE A 195 25.32 -7.96 12.75
C ILE A 195 25.26 -6.96 11.59
N THR A 196 24.09 -6.40 11.34
CA THR A 196 23.87 -5.46 10.23
C THR A 196 24.63 -4.16 10.43
N LEU A 197 24.62 -3.61 11.65
CA LEU A 197 25.38 -2.41 12.00
C LEU A 197 26.90 -2.65 11.93
N GLN A 198 27.35 -3.84 12.29
CA GLN A 198 28.75 -4.23 12.12
C GLN A 198 29.14 -4.26 10.64
N ILE A 199 28.33 -4.89 9.77
CA ILE A 199 28.56 -4.92 8.32
C ILE A 199 28.58 -3.50 7.75
N LEU A 200 27.66 -2.63 8.16
CA LEU A 200 27.62 -1.24 7.75
C LEU A 200 28.96 -0.55 8.08
N LYS A 201 29.44 -0.68 9.32
CA LYS A 201 30.70 -0.05 9.77
C LYS A 201 31.93 -0.62 9.06
N GLU A 202 31.95 -1.93 8.81
CA GLU A 202 33.02 -2.61 8.07
C GLU A 202 33.13 -2.13 6.61
N LYS A 203 31.97 -2.05 5.92
CA LYS A 203 31.93 -1.74 4.48
C LYS A 203 31.87 -0.23 4.18
N TYR A 204 31.20 0.52 5.06
CA TYR A 204 30.89 1.93 4.88
C TYR A 204 31.21 2.77 6.12
N PRO A 205 32.48 2.87 6.52
CA PRO A 205 32.88 3.54 7.78
C PRO A 205 32.44 5.02 7.86
N ALA A 206 32.21 5.69 6.72
CA ALA A 206 31.69 7.05 6.69
C ALA A 206 30.28 7.19 7.30
N PHE A 207 29.50 6.11 7.39
CA PHE A 207 28.19 6.09 8.01
C PHE A 207 28.23 5.75 9.52
N ALA A 208 29.38 5.32 10.06
CA ALA A 208 29.45 4.78 11.42
C ALA A 208 28.95 5.77 12.49
N GLN A 209 29.38 7.02 12.44
CA GLN A 209 28.96 8.04 13.41
C GLN A 209 27.44 8.32 13.30
N THR A 210 26.92 8.44 12.09
CA THR A 210 25.47 8.67 11.87
C THR A 210 24.66 7.47 12.35
N ALA A 211 25.13 6.24 12.08
CA ALA A 211 24.46 5.03 12.54
C ALA A 211 24.36 4.99 14.07
N ASP A 212 25.49 5.26 14.77
CA ASP A 212 25.50 5.29 16.23
C ASP A 212 24.58 6.37 16.80
N SER A 213 24.60 7.57 16.21
CA SER A 213 23.74 8.69 16.63
C SER A 213 22.25 8.39 16.39
N TYR A 214 21.91 7.79 15.23
CA TYR A 214 20.54 7.43 14.90
C TYR A 214 20.00 6.32 15.82
N MET A 215 20.79 5.29 16.10
CA MET A 215 20.40 4.22 17.04
C MET A 215 20.13 4.73 18.45
N GLN A 216 20.80 5.80 18.88
CA GLN A 216 20.60 6.46 20.17
C GLN A 216 19.51 7.54 20.15
N SER A 217 18.94 7.84 18.99
CA SER A 217 17.89 8.85 18.84
C SER A 217 16.56 8.36 19.41
N GLU A 218 15.80 9.28 20.05
CA GLU A 218 14.41 9.04 20.44
C GLU A 218 13.42 9.16 19.24
N THR A 219 13.92 9.48 18.05
CA THR A 219 13.10 9.70 16.84
C THR A 219 13.50 8.73 15.74
N ALA A 220 12.52 8.05 15.15
CA ALA A 220 12.71 7.11 14.07
C ALA A 220 11.95 7.52 12.79
N HIS A 221 12.53 7.19 11.62
CA HIS A 221 11.88 7.21 10.32
C HIS A 221 11.50 5.77 9.96
N GLU A 222 10.21 5.48 9.94
CA GLU A 222 9.69 4.12 9.83
C GLU A 222 9.13 3.82 8.43
N CYS A 223 8.87 2.54 8.15
CA CYS A 223 8.09 2.02 7.04
C CYS A 223 8.77 1.97 5.66
N ASN A 224 10.07 2.12 5.52
CA ASN A 224 10.76 2.08 4.20
C ASN A 224 10.07 2.94 3.11
N MET A 225 9.48 4.08 3.52
CA MET A 225 8.75 4.99 2.64
C MET A 225 9.55 6.27 2.42
N PHE A 226 9.74 6.62 1.17
CA PHE A 226 10.50 7.80 0.79
C PHE A 226 10.20 8.22 -0.65
N ILE A 227 10.67 9.41 -1.05
CA ILE A 227 10.80 9.85 -2.43
C ILE A 227 12.21 10.41 -2.59
N MET A 228 12.97 9.91 -3.55
CA MET A 228 14.37 10.29 -3.77
C MET A 228 14.61 10.64 -5.23
N LYS A 229 15.46 11.63 -5.48
CA LYS A 229 16.04 11.84 -6.81
C LYS A 229 16.80 10.61 -7.29
N LYS A 230 16.84 10.41 -8.60
CA LYS A 230 17.47 9.28 -9.30
C LYS A 230 18.83 8.90 -8.73
N GLU A 231 19.78 9.83 -8.66
CA GLU A 231 21.15 9.54 -8.23
C GLU A 231 21.18 9.12 -6.74
N ILE A 232 20.40 9.77 -5.89
CA ILE A 232 20.29 9.40 -4.47
C ILE A 232 19.71 8.00 -4.35
N TYR A 233 18.62 7.70 -5.08
CA TYR A 233 17.98 6.40 -5.05
C TYR A 233 18.90 5.28 -5.54
N LYS A 234 19.59 5.47 -6.67
CA LYS A 234 20.52 4.47 -7.21
C LYS A 234 21.69 4.19 -6.23
N ASN A 235 22.22 5.23 -5.61
CA ASN A 235 23.28 5.09 -4.59
C ASN A 235 22.73 4.42 -3.32
N TYR A 236 21.54 4.78 -2.87
CA TYR A 236 20.85 4.16 -1.74
C TYR A 236 20.64 2.65 -1.97
N CYS A 237 20.12 2.26 -3.11
CA CYS A 237 19.90 0.84 -3.42
C CYS A 237 21.21 0.06 -3.50
N ALA A 238 22.25 0.61 -4.14
CA ALA A 238 23.55 -0.04 -4.19
C ALA A 238 24.13 -0.27 -2.78
N TRP A 239 24.03 0.73 -1.92
CA TRP A 239 24.46 0.66 -0.53
C TRP A 239 23.61 -0.30 0.30
N LEU A 240 22.28 -0.17 0.22
CA LEU A 240 21.34 -0.97 0.99
C LEU A 240 21.46 -2.46 0.70
N PHE A 241 21.39 -2.84 -0.58
CA PHE A 241 21.42 -4.24 -0.98
C PHE A 241 22.78 -4.89 -0.80
N ASP A 242 23.89 -4.13 -0.88
CA ASP A 242 25.21 -4.64 -0.55
C ASP A 242 25.34 -5.00 0.95
N ILE A 243 24.70 -4.23 1.84
CA ILE A 243 24.65 -4.54 3.27
C ILE A 243 23.70 -5.72 3.53
N LEU A 244 22.49 -5.69 2.98
CA LEU A 244 21.47 -6.70 3.26
C LEU A 244 21.86 -8.08 2.71
N PHE A 245 22.47 -8.17 1.52
CA PHE A 245 22.95 -9.44 0.98
C PHE A 245 24.10 -10.03 1.79
N GLU A 246 24.90 -9.19 2.44
CA GLU A 246 25.92 -9.67 3.37
C GLU A 246 25.29 -10.07 4.72
N ALA A 247 24.29 -9.31 5.21
CA ALA A 247 23.55 -9.64 6.42
C ALA A 247 22.83 -10.99 6.28
N GLU A 248 22.18 -11.26 5.14
CA GLU A 248 21.50 -12.52 4.84
C GLU A 248 22.44 -13.74 4.97
N LYS A 249 23.75 -13.58 4.66
CA LYS A 249 24.74 -14.66 4.82
C LYS A 249 25.18 -14.87 6.26
N ARG A 250 25.15 -13.83 7.09
CA ARG A 250 25.66 -13.87 8.48
C ARG A 250 24.55 -14.14 9.51
N ILE A 251 23.28 -13.85 9.16
CA ILE A 251 22.13 -14.06 10.05
C ILE A 251 21.61 -15.48 9.88
N ASP A 252 21.60 -16.24 10.98
CA ASP A 252 20.94 -17.54 11.02
C ASP A 252 19.45 -17.40 11.30
N SER A 253 18.63 -17.53 10.26
CA SER A 253 17.17 -17.46 10.31
C SER A 253 16.47 -18.81 10.26
N THR A 254 17.20 -19.93 10.46
CA THR A 254 16.71 -21.31 10.29
C THR A 254 15.44 -21.59 11.09
N TRP A 255 15.31 -21.02 12.29
CA TRP A 255 14.20 -21.26 13.22
C TRP A 255 13.24 -20.07 13.36
N TYR A 256 13.27 -19.13 12.40
CA TYR A 256 12.40 -17.96 12.46
C TYR A 256 10.96 -18.32 12.11
N SER A 257 10.01 -17.77 12.88
CA SER A 257 8.58 -17.74 12.52
C SER A 257 8.36 -16.94 11.23
N VAL A 258 7.15 -16.97 10.70
CA VAL A 258 6.80 -16.21 9.49
C VAL A 258 7.02 -14.71 9.68
N GLU A 259 6.70 -14.19 10.87
CA GLU A 259 6.89 -12.79 11.23
C GLU A 259 8.37 -12.44 11.39
N GLU A 260 9.14 -13.29 12.06
CA GLU A 260 10.58 -13.09 12.26
C GLU A 260 11.36 -13.21 10.95
N TYR A 261 10.91 -14.06 10.02
CA TYR A 261 11.57 -14.27 8.73
C TYR A 261 11.55 -13.02 7.82
N ARG A 262 10.76 -12.00 8.14
CA ARG A 262 10.74 -10.69 7.49
C ARG A 262 11.93 -9.80 7.88
N VAL A 263 12.96 -10.37 8.43
CA VAL A 263 14.12 -9.71 9.04
C VAL A 263 14.77 -8.66 8.13
N MET A 264 14.94 -8.92 6.82
CA MET A 264 15.57 -7.96 5.90
C MET A 264 14.71 -6.70 5.74
N GLY A 265 13.37 -6.84 5.72
CA GLY A 265 12.45 -5.70 5.72
C GLY A 265 12.61 -4.82 6.96
N TYR A 266 12.69 -5.41 8.15
CA TYR A 266 12.86 -4.68 9.41
C TYR A 266 14.23 -3.99 9.52
N LEU A 267 15.30 -4.66 9.09
CA LEU A 267 16.65 -4.09 9.08
C LEU A 267 16.74 -2.92 8.09
N ALA A 268 16.10 -3.04 6.93
CA ALA A 268 16.06 -1.98 5.93
C ALA A 268 15.38 -0.71 6.44
N GLU A 269 14.35 -0.79 7.29
CA GLU A 269 13.74 0.39 7.91
C GLU A 269 14.77 1.19 8.73
N ARG A 270 15.61 0.50 9.48
CA ARG A 270 16.67 1.15 10.27
C ARG A 270 17.77 1.71 9.39
N LEU A 271 18.17 0.97 8.36
CA LEU A 271 19.15 1.42 7.38
C LEU A 271 18.64 2.65 6.58
N CYS A 272 17.36 2.66 6.21
CA CYS A 272 16.73 3.80 5.53
C CYS A 272 16.82 5.08 6.39
N GLY A 273 16.50 4.98 7.69
CA GLY A 273 16.64 6.09 8.63
C GLY A 273 18.09 6.57 8.77
N ILE A 274 19.05 5.65 8.88
CA ILE A 274 20.48 6.00 8.91
C ILE A 274 20.89 6.73 7.63
N TYR A 275 20.47 6.23 6.46
CA TYR A 275 20.83 6.83 5.19
C TYR A 275 20.22 8.24 5.05
N TYR A 276 18.97 8.43 5.47
CA TYR A 276 18.32 9.73 5.47
C TYR A 276 19.01 10.73 6.40
N GLU A 277 19.35 10.34 7.63
CA GLU A 277 20.07 11.19 8.57
C GLU A 277 21.49 11.53 8.06
N TRP A 278 22.16 10.58 7.40
CA TRP A 278 23.43 10.83 6.75
C TRP A 278 23.29 11.84 5.60
N LEU A 279 22.26 11.73 4.76
CA LEU A 279 22.00 12.68 3.68
C LEU A 279 21.81 14.11 4.20
N LYS A 280 21.17 14.30 5.36
CA LYS A 280 21.01 15.61 6.00
C LYS A 280 22.34 16.27 6.37
N THR A 281 23.38 15.50 6.54
CA THR A 281 24.74 16.03 6.82
C THR A 281 25.51 16.41 5.55
N GLN A 282 25.02 16.01 4.37
CA GLN A 282 25.72 16.27 3.11
C GLN A 282 25.45 17.69 2.58
N PRO A 283 26.46 18.43 2.15
CA PRO A 283 26.27 19.77 1.63
C PRO A 283 25.44 19.77 0.35
N GLY A 284 24.50 20.71 0.26
CA GLY A 284 23.65 20.90 -0.92
C GLY A 284 22.45 19.96 -1.02
N ILE A 285 22.28 18.98 -0.13
CA ILE A 285 21.11 18.11 -0.09
C ILE A 285 19.92 18.83 0.58
N ARG A 286 18.81 18.88 -0.12
CA ARG A 286 17.51 19.40 0.37
C ARG A 286 16.67 18.21 0.85
N ALA A 287 16.69 17.96 2.16
CA ALA A 287 15.93 16.90 2.79
C ALA A 287 14.58 17.44 3.30
N GLY A 288 13.50 16.69 3.10
CA GLY A 288 12.15 16.99 3.58
C GLY A 288 11.51 15.82 4.28
N GLU A 289 10.48 16.09 5.05
CA GLU A 289 9.69 15.08 5.76
C GLU A 289 8.20 15.31 5.54
N LEU A 290 7.45 14.24 5.32
CA LEU A 290 6.00 14.27 5.16
C LEU A 290 5.31 13.34 6.15
N PRO A 291 4.10 13.71 6.61
CA PRO A 291 3.31 12.86 7.48
C PRO A 291 2.92 11.56 6.77
N LYS A 292 2.90 10.48 7.52
CA LYS A 292 2.49 9.15 7.08
C LYS A 292 1.03 8.92 7.41
N THR A 293 0.27 8.36 6.47
CA THR A 293 -1.13 7.96 6.68
C THR A 293 -1.26 6.44 6.80
N LEU A 294 -2.35 5.99 7.40
CA LEU A 294 -2.72 4.58 7.51
C LEU A 294 -4.19 4.40 7.16
N PHE A 295 -4.47 3.61 6.14
CA PHE A 295 -5.82 3.20 5.76
C PHE A 295 -6.13 1.82 6.35
N LYS A 296 -7.28 1.70 7.04
CA LYS A 296 -7.73 0.44 7.64
C LYS A 296 -8.25 -0.51 6.57
N GLU A 297 -9.04 0.02 5.63
CA GLU A 297 -9.59 -0.70 4.49
C GLU A 297 -9.06 -0.16 3.17
N THR A 298 -8.59 -1.07 2.31
CA THR A 298 -7.99 -0.74 1.01
C THR A 298 -8.43 -1.69 -0.10
N ALA A 299 -9.44 -2.53 0.14
CA ALA A 299 -9.98 -3.38 -0.92
C ALA A 299 -10.45 -2.52 -2.10
N PRO A 300 -10.24 -2.95 -3.35
CA PRO A 300 -10.82 -2.29 -4.49
C PRO A 300 -12.34 -2.26 -4.33
N LYS A 301 -12.98 -1.18 -4.79
CA LYS A 301 -14.43 -1.15 -4.89
C LYS A 301 -14.87 -2.29 -5.81
N ALA A 302 -15.84 -3.09 -5.38
CA ALA A 302 -16.35 -4.17 -6.19
C ALA A 302 -17.10 -3.58 -7.40
N VAL A 303 -16.64 -3.92 -8.60
CA VAL A 303 -17.39 -3.69 -9.85
C VAL A 303 -18.05 -5.01 -10.22
N LEU A 304 -19.36 -4.97 -10.44
CA LEU A 304 -20.12 -6.14 -10.80
C LEU A 304 -20.19 -6.28 -12.31
N GLU A 305 -19.83 -7.46 -12.79
CA GLU A 305 -20.07 -7.85 -14.17
C GLU A 305 -21.41 -8.59 -14.28
N PRO A 306 -22.18 -8.37 -15.39
CA PRO A 306 -23.37 -9.14 -15.64
C PRO A 306 -23.10 -10.65 -15.69
N VAL A 307 -23.81 -11.44 -14.91
CA VAL A 307 -23.77 -12.90 -15.02
C VAL A 307 -24.36 -13.35 -16.35
N TYR A 308 -25.40 -12.66 -16.78
CA TYR A 308 -26.11 -12.88 -18.03
C TYR A 308 -26.07 -11.59 -18.87
N PRO A 309 -25.28 -11.52 -19.94
CA PRO A 309 -25.11 -10.29 -20.73
C PRO A 309 -26.42 -9.71 -21.32
N ALA A 310 -27.40 -10.57 -21.63
CA ALA A 310 -28.73 -10.20 -22.12
C ALA A 310 -29.85 -10.39 -21.08
N GLY A 311 -29.49 -10.74 -19.84
CA GLY A 311 -30.42 -11.00 -18.76
C GLY A 311 -31.08 -9.75 -18.21
N VAL A 312 -32.05 -9.93 -17.33
CA VAL A 312 -32.73 -8.88 -16.58
C VAL A 312 -32.04 -8.71 -15.21
N PRO A 313 -31.28 -7.65 -14.99
CA PRO A 313 -30.73 -7.41 -13.67
C PRO A 313 -31.77 -6.78 -12.76
N ILE A 314 -31.99 -7.40 -11.60
CA ILE A 314 -32.91 -6.92 -10.56
C ILE A 314 -32.08 -6.62 -9.32
N VAL A 315 -32.14 -5.39 -8.83
CA VAL A 315 -31.40 -4.95 -7.65
C VAL A 315 -32.41 -4.69 -6.52
N LEU A 316 -32.09 -5.25 -5.34
CA LEU A 316 -32.84 -5.02 -4.10
C LEU A 316 -31.85 -4.57 -3.01
N SER A 317 -32.37 -3.92 -1.97
CA SER A 317 -31.57 -3.61 -0.77
C SER A 317 -32.36 -4.05 0.48
N ALA A 318 -31.66 -4.67 1.44
CA ALA A 318 -32.24 -5.14 2.68
C ALA A 318 -31.17 -5.26 3.79
N ASN A 319 -31.67 -5.37 5.03
CA ASN A 319 -30.91 -5.79 6.19
C ASN A 319 -31.44 -7.13 6.74
N ASP A 320 -30.82 -7.65 7.79
CA ASP A 320 -31.17 -8.95 8.34
C ASP A 320 -32.65 -8.99 8.86
N LYS A 321 -33.13 -7.86 9.42
CA LYS A 321 -34.52 -7.73 9.89
C LYS A 321 -35.56 -7.87 8.76
N PHE A 322 -35.22 -7.39 7.55
CA PHE A 322 -36.09 -7.45 6.38
C PHE A 322 -35.88 -8.70 5.52
N SER A 323 -34.94 -9.60 5.90
CA SER A 323 -34.73 -10.86 5.18
C SER A 323 -35.98 -11.72 4.92
N PRO A 324 -36.96 -11.82 5.83
CA PRO A 324 -38.19 -12.56 5.54
C PRO A 324 -39.03 -11.95 4.40
N TYR A 325 -39.08 -10.62 4.33
CA TYR A 325 -39.81 -9.92 3.25
C TYR A 325 -39.04 -10.04 1.93
N LEU A 326 -37.73 -9.90 1.98
CA LEU A 326 -36.86 -10.13 0.85
C LEU A 326 -36.96 -11.53 0.26
N ASP A 327 -37.07 -12.59 1.10
CA ASP A 327 -37.27 -13.96 0.64
C ASP A 327 -38.63 -14.12 -0.09
N ILE A 328 -39.71 -13.52 0.44
CA ILE A 328 -41.03 -13.53 -0.21
C ILE A 328 -40.96 -12.81 -1.56
N MET A 329 -40.35 -11.62 -1.60
CA MET A 329 -40.17 -10.84 -2.83
C MET A 329 -39.44 -11.64 -3.89
N ILE A 330 -38.29 -12.21 -3.55
CA ILE A 330 -37.49 -13.00 -4.48
C ILE A 330 -38.26 -14.24 -4.98
N ARG A 331 -38.97 -14.95 -4.12
CA ARG A 331 -39.78 -16.09 -4.53
C ARG A 331 -40.92 -15.69 -5.45
N SER A 332 -41.55 -14.52 -5.25
CA SER A 332 -42.58 -14.03 -6.15
C SER A 332 -42.03 -13.69 -7.53
N VAL A 333 -40.84 -13.07 -7.59
CA VAL A 333 -40.12 -12.85 -8.86
C VAL A 333 -39.83 -14.17 -9.56
N ILE A 334 -39.30 -15.17 -8.82
CA ILE A 334 -38.95 -16.49 -9.39
C ILE A 334 -40.22 -17.24 -9.88
N ALA A 335 -41.35 -17.12 -9.19
CA ALA A 335 -42.60 -17.76 -9.57
C ALA A 335 -43.17 -17.20 -10.88
N ASN A 336 -42.97 -15.90 -11.13
CA ASN A 336 -43.47 -15.19 -12.31
C ASN A 336 -42.42 -14.96 -13.39
N ALA A 337 -41.19 -15.45 -13.16
CA ALA A 337 -40.08 -15.34 -14.12
C ALA A 337 -40.34 -16.17 -15.37
N SER A 338 -40.15 -15.58 -16.55
CA SER A 338 -40.20 -16.31 -17.82
C SER A 338 -39.06 -17.34 -17.90
N PRO A 339 -39.35 -18.59 -18.30
CA PRO A 339 -38.31 -19.60 -18.48
C PRO A 339 -37.38 -19.29 -19.67
N GLU A 340 -37.78 -18.38 -20.56
CA GLU A 340 -37.01 -18.00 -21.76
C GLU A 340 -36.06 -16.81 -21.49
N ARG A 341 -36.07 -16.25 -20.27
CA ARG A 341 -35.25 -15.13 -19.89
C ARG A 341 -34.33 -15.49 -18.74
N GLU A 342 -33.18 -14.84 -18.71
CA GLU A 342 -32.22 -14.94 -17.62
C GLU A 342 -32.39 -13.77 -16.66
N TYR A 343 -32.24 -14.02 -15.35
CA TYR A 343 -32.44 -13.01 -14.30
C TYR A 343 -31.25 -13.01 -13.37
N ASP A 344 -30.64 -11.81 -13.16
CA ASP A 344 -29.55 -11.59 -12.23
C ASP A 344 -30.06 -10.77 -11.04
N ILE A 345 -30.42 -11.46 -9.94
CA ILE A 345 -30.94 -10.85 -8.73
C ILE A 345 -29.79 -10.48 -7.81
N ILE A 346 -29.61 -9.18 -7.55
CA ILE A 346 -28.50 -8.63 -6.80
C ILE A 346 -29.05 -7.96 -5.54
N ILE A 347 -28.61 -8.44 -4.38
CA ILE A 347 -29.01 -7.93 -3.07
C ILE A 347 -27.88 -7.07 -2.50
N LEU A 348 -28.12 -5.78 -2.36
CA LEU A 348 -27.23 -4.85 -1.68
C LEU A 348 -27.53 -4.90 -0.18
N TYR A 349 -26.51 -5.26 0.63
CA TYR A 349 -26.70 -5.45 2.06
C TYR A 349 -25.48 -5.00 2.87
N ASN A 350 -25.66 -4.89 4.19
CA ASN A 350 -24.57 -4.64 5.13
C ASN A 350 -24.47 -5.71 6.20
N ASP A 351 -25.59 -6.22 6.71
CA ASP A 351 -25.68 -7.04 7.90
C ASP A 351 -26.55 -8.30 7.75
N ILE A 352 -26.95 -8.69 6.52
CA ILE A 352 -27.69 -9.96 6.33
C ILE A 352 -26.82 -11.13 6.75
N SER A 353 -27.30 -11.94 7.70
CA SER A 353 -26.60 -13.10 8.23
C SER A 353 -26.36 -14.18 7.15
N GLU A 354 -25.27 -14.93 7.24
CA GLU A 354 -24.94 -16.03 6.32
C GLU A 354 -26.09 -17.06 6.24
N LYS A 355 -26.77 -17.32 7.37
CA LYS A 355 -27.94 -18.20 7.41
C LYS A 355 -29.04 -17.68 6.51
N ASN A 356 -29.40 -16.40 6.59
CA ASN A 356 -30.44 -15.81 5.77
C ASN A 356 -30.04 -15.71 4.30
N GLN A 357 -28.78 -15.37 4.01
CA GLN A 357 -28.24 -15.41 2.64
C GLN A 357 -28.36 -16.81 2.03
N HIS A 358 -28.00 -17.86 2.79
CA HIS A 358 -28.17 -19.24 2.34
C HIS A 358 -29.63 -19.62 2.08
N LEU A 359 -30.53 -19.31 3.00
CA LEU A 359 -31.97 -19.61 2.85
C LEU A 359 -32.56 -18.94 1.61
N ILE A 360 -32.26 -17.67 1.37
CA ILE A 360 -32.73 -16.93 0.20
C ILE A 360 -32.11 -17.50 -1.09
N SER A 361 -30.85 -17.84 -1.09
CA SER A 361 -30.16 -18.43 -2.25
C SER A 361 -30.78 -19.77 -2.66
N MET A 362 -31.32 -20.52 -1.70
CA MET A 362 -32.02 -21.80 -1.99
C MET A 362 -33.27 -21.64 -2.85
N ALA A 363 -33.87 -20.43 -2.94
CA ALA A 363 -35.02 -20.17 -3.79
C ALA A 363 -34.75 -20.40 -5.29
N ALA A 364 -33.49 -20.19 -5.72
CA ALA A 364 -33.08 -20.39 -7.12
C ALA A 364 -32.30 -21.70 -7.36
N ARG A 365 -32.24 -22.62 -6.36
CA ARG A 365 -31.42 -23.84 -6.42
C ARG A 365 -31.61 -24.66 -7.70
N ASP A 366 -32.86 -24.83 -8.15
CA ASP A 366 -33.18 -25.64 -9.30
C ASP A 366 -33.48 -24.79 -10.57
N LYS A 367 -33.05 -23.52 -10.57
CA LYS A 367 -33.25 -22.56 -11.66
C LYS A 367 -31.90 -22.18 -12.30
N HIS A 368 -31.64 -22.70 -13.50
CA HIS A 368 -30.37 -22.43 -14.23
C HIS A 368 -30.38 -21.05 -14.90
N ASN A 369 -31.52 -20.40 -15.04
CA ASN A 369 -31.68 -19.07 -15.62
C ASN A 369 -31.80 -17.93 -14.59
N ILE A 370 -31.60 -18.22 -13.30
CA ILE A 370 -31.70 -17.23 -12.23
C ILE A 370 -30.43 -17.29 -11.37
N SER A 371 -29.74 -16.15 -11.26
CA SER A 371 -28.63 -15.90 -10.33
C SER A 371 -29.13 -15.08 -9.14
N ILE A 372 -28.66 -15.43 -7.92
CA ILE A 372 -28.88 -14.61 -6.72
C ILE A 372 -27.50 -14.29 -6.13
N ARG A 373 -27.19 -13.00 -6.02
CA ARG A 373 -25.89 -12.51 -5.51
C ARG A 373 -26.09 -11.53 -4.37
N PHE A 374 -25.30 -11.70 -3.32
CA PHE A 374 -25.26 -10.80 -2.16
C PHE A 374 -24.00 -9.94 -2.23
N ILE A 375 -24.19 -8.61 -2.26
CA ILE A 375 -23.12 -7.64 -2.38
C ILE A 375 -23.09 -6.77 -1.13
N ARG A 376 -22.03 -6.90 -0.35
CA ARG A 376 -21.85 -6.08 0.85
C ARG A 376 -21.44 -4.66 0.46
N VAL A 377 -22.19 -3.67 0.97
CA VAL A 377 -22.03 -2.28 0.54
C VAL A 377 -21.48 -1.33 1.62
N CYS A 378 -21.06 -1.86 2.78
CA CYS A 378 -20.43 -1.04 3.82
C CYS A 378 -19.20 -0.29 3.33
N GLU A 379 -18.59 -0.77 2.24
CA GLU A 379 -17.39 -0.18 1.64
C GLU A 379 -17.67 1.10 0.85
N TYR A 380 -18.94 1.35 0.50
CA TYR A 380 -19.34 2.48 -0.35
C TYR A 380 -19.98 3.61 0.44
N PHE A 381 -20.37 3.37 1.70
CA PHE A 381 -21.09 4.36 2.51
C PHE A 381 -20.41 4.62 3.85
N ASN A 382 -20.30 5.91 4.19
CA ASN A 382 -20.10 6.32 5.58
C ASN A 382 -21.48 6.52 6.21
N ALA A 383 -22.02 5.46 6.82
CA ALA A 383 -23.37 5.47 7.42
C ALA A 383 -23.56 6.58 8.46
N GLY A 384 -22.49 7.05 9.11
CA GLY A 384 -22.56 8.13 10.10
C GLY A 384 -22.83 9.52 9.53
N LYS A 385 -22.81 9.68 8.20
CA LYS A 385 -23.14 10.95 7.52
C LYS A 385 -24.53 10.96 6.88
N LEU A 386 -25.25 9.82 6.91
CA LEU A 386 -26.57 9.71 6.30
C LEU A 386 -27.67 10.13 7.29
N PHE A 387 -28.64 10.87 6.79
CA PHE A 387 -29.86 11.17 7.56
C PHE A 387 -30.75 9.93 7.61
N VAL A 388 -31.00 9.43 8.80
CA VAL A 388 -31.85 8.26 9.06
C VAL A 388 -32.97 8.67 10.03
N ASP A 389 -34.19 8.37 9.70
CA ASP A 389 -35.32 8.60 10.56
C ASP A 389 -36.28 7.37 10.58
N GLN A 390 -37.46 7.51 11.13
CA GLN A 390 -38.47 6.41 11.24
C GLN A 390 -38.90 5.83 9.87
N HIS A 391 -38.74 6.58 8.78
CA HIS A 391 -39.18 6.23 7.43
C HIS A 391 -38.05 6.03 6.44
N LEU A 392 -36.81 6.43 6.77
CA LEU A 392 -35.65 6.35 5.92
C LEU A 392 -34.56 5.53 6.60
N SER A 393 -34.40 4.30 6.19
CA SER A 393 -33.28 3.44 6.64
C SER A 393 -32.03 3.65 5.79
N VAL A 394 -30.88 3.20 6.28
CA VAL A 394 -29.62 3.27 5.53
C VAL A 394 -29.71 2.51 4.22
N GLU A 395 -30.47 1.41 4.18
CA GLU A 395 -30.65 0.58 2.98
C GLU A 395 -31.31 1.34 1.82
N THR A 396 -32.12 2.35 2.13
CA THR A 396 -32.75 3.22 1.12
C THR A 396 -31.69 3.96 0.28
N TYR A 397 -30.54 4.26 0.86
CA TYR A 397 -29.45 4.95 0.18
C TYR A 397 -28.58 4.02 -0.70
N TYR A 398 -28.67 2.69 -0.52
CA TYR A 398 -27.85 1.77 -1.30
C TYR A 398 -28.12 1.85 -2.81
N ARG A 399 -29.31 2.29 -3.21
CA ARG A 399 -29.64 2.54 -4.63
C ARG A 399 -28.74 3.59 -5.29
N LEU A 400 -28.16 4.51 -4.51
CA LEU A 400 -27.32 5.60 -5.05
C LEU A 400 -25.94 5.13 -5.54
N ILE A 401 -25.47 3.97 -5.05
CA ILE A 401 -24.18 3.42 -5.47
C ILE A 401 -24.28 2.51 -6.71
N ILE A 402 -25.49 2.20 -7.16
CA ILE A 402 -25.69 1.27 -8.28
C ILE A 402 -24.89 1.69 -9.52
N PRO A 403 -24.85 2.97 -9.94
CA PRO A 403 -24.04 3.37 -11.09
C PRO A 403 -22.54 3.13 -10.88
N GLU A 404 -22.06 3.20 -9.64
CA GLU A 404 -20.66 3.01 -9.29
C GLU A 404 -20.26 1.53 -9.27
N ILE A 405 -21.12 0.65 -8.75
CA ILE A 405 -20.82 -0.79 -8.65
C ILE A 405 -21.24 -1.59 -9.88
N MET A 406 -22.10 -1.02 -10.74
CA MET A 406 -22.66 -1.68 -11.92
C MET A 406 -22.44 -0.86 -13.21
N PRO A 407 -21.23 -0.32 -13.50
CA PRO A 407 -20.97 0.54 -14.65
C PRO A 407 -21.17 -0.19 -16.00
N ASN A 408 -21.07 -1.52 -16.00
CA ASN A 408 -21.19 -2.37 -17.19
C ASN A 408 -22.61 -2.86 -17.48
N TYR A 409 -23.60 -2.38 -16.70
CA TYR A 409 -25.00 -2.69 -16.91
C TYR A 409 -25.71 -1.56 -17.66
N HIS A 410 -26.30 -1.83 -18.82
CA HIS A 410 -27.04 -0.83 -19.60
C HIS A 410 -28.36 -0.40 -18.97
N LYS A 411 -29.03 -1.34 -18.27
CA LYS A 411 -30.29 -1.12 -17.54
C LYS A 411 -30.29 -1.99 -16.30
N ILE A 412 -30.91 -1.51 -15.25
CA ILE A 412 -31.25 -2.29 -14.06
C ILE A 412 -32.69 -2.02 -13.65
N LEU A 413 -33.33 -2.99 -13.02
CA LEU A 413 -34.62 -2.83 -12.36
C LEU A 413 -34.37 -2.81 -10.84
N TYR A 414 -34.59 -1.67 -10.20
CA TYR A 414 -34.55 -1.59 -8.74
C TYR A 414 -35.93 -1.81 -8.15
N LEU A 415 -36.03 -2.71 -7.16
CA LEU A 415 -37.26 -3.03 -6.46
C LEU A 415 -37.06 -2.93 -4.96
N ASP A 416 -38.08 -2.47 -4.23
CA ASP A 416 -38.07 -2.51 -2.78
C ASP A 416 -38.34 -3.95 -2.28
N CYS A 417 -37.71 -4.33 -1.18
CA CYS A 417 -37.73 -5.73 -0.70
C CYS A 417 -39.03 -6.18 -0.03
N ASP A 418 -39.95 -5.26 0.20
CA ASP A 418 -41.27 -5.49 0.83
C ASP A 418 -42.43 -5.51 -0.19
N MET A 419 -42.13 -5.70 -1.46
CA MET A 419 -43.08 -5.84 -2.57
C MET A 419 -43.36 -7.32 -2.87
N VAL A 420 -44.35 -7.57 -3.74
CA VAL A 420 -44.63 -8.86 -4.35
C VAL A 420 -44.76 -8.65 -5.86
N ALA A 421 -44.03 -9.43 -6.64
CA ALA A 421 -44.19 -9.45 -8.09
C ALA A 421 -45.32 -10.41 -8.48
N ASP A 422 -46.15 -10.02 -9.45
CA ASP A 422 -47.24 -10.82 -10.04
C ASP A 422 -47.14 -10.88 -11.58
#